data_cbfc06304e7e7f1daca31dd9b17877ea
#
_entry.id   cbfc06304e7e7f1daca31dd9b17877ea
#
_cell.length_a   1.000
_cell.length_b   1.000
_cell.length_c   1.000
_cell.angle_alpha   90.00
_cell.angle_beta   90.00
_cell.angle_gamma   90.00
#
_symmetry.space_group_name_H-M   'P 1'
#
loop_
_entity.id
_entity.type
_entity.pdbx_description
1 polymer ?
#
loop_
_entity_poly.entity_id
_entity_poly.type
_entity_poly.pdbx_seq_one_letter_code
_entity_poly.pdbx_strand_id
1 'polypeptide(L)'
;EHQVVLPVVVISELEKKRHDPEIGYFARQALRNLDDLRHHHERLDFPIAVGEGGSLRVELNHSNQSVLPSGLQLGDNDSRILAVASNLAHDGLAVTVVSKDLPMRVKAASIGLTAEEYRAELAPDSGWMGISEVRMSAEEMQKLYDEEIIKTAVADDLPTNTSLVISSDRGSALGRVTSPGTVSVVRGDRDLFGLSGRSAEQRLAIDLLLDQSIGIVSLGGRAG
;
A
#
# COMPACT_ATOMS: atom_id res chain seq x y z
N GLU A 1 -16.63 -16.00 1.03
CA GLU A 1 -15.76 -16.81 0.16
C GLU A 1 -15.82 -16.23 -1.26
N HIS A 2 -14.66 -15.96 -1.86
CA HIS A 2 -14.57 -15.41 -3.23
C HIS A 2 -13.85 -16.41 -4.14
N GLN A 3 -14.33 -16.51 -5.39
CA GLN A 3 -13.61 -17.21 -6.43
C GLN A 3 -12.89 -16.21 -7.34
N VAL A 4 -11.59 -16.32 -7.42
CA VAL A 4 -10.78 -15.58 -8.40
C VAL A 4 -10.81 -16.35 -9.73
N VAL A 5 -11.34 -15.71 -10.77
CA VAL A 5 -11.34 -16.25 -12.13
C VAL A 5 -10.30 -15.50 -12.94
N LEU A 6 -9.28 -16.20 -13.42
CA LEU A 6 -8.21 -15.63 -14.23
C LEU A 6 -8.43 -15.99 -15.71
N PRO A 7 -8.84 -15.04 -16.56
CA PRO A 7 -8.93 -15.29 -17.99
C PRO A 7 -7.57 -15.66 -18.58
N VAL A 8 -7.52 -16.66 -19.47
CA VAL A 8 -6.25 -17.13 -20.06
C VAL A 8 -5.48 -16.02 -20.80
N VAL A 9 -6.17 -15.01 -21.31
CA VAL A 9 -5.55 -13.85 -21.97
C VAL A 9 -4.65 -13.06 -21.02
N VAL A 10 -4.95 -13.03 -19.71
CA VAL A 10 -4.12 -12.36 -18.70
C VAL A 10 -2.78 -13.09 -18.54
N ILE A 11 -2.76 -14.42 -18.61
CA ILE A 11 -1.53 -15.20 -18.59
C ILE A 11 -0.65 -14.84 -19.80
N SER A 12 -1.25 -14.69 -20.99
CA SER A 12 -0.53 -14.28 -22.20
C SER A 12 0.02 -12.85 -22.08
N GLU A 13 -0.67 -11.96 -21.37
CA GLU A 13 -0.16 -10.62 -21.09
C GLU A 13 1.01 -10.62 -20.10
N LEU A 14 0.92 -11.41 -19.03
CA LEU A 14 2.03 -11.61 -18.10
C LEU A 14 3.28 -12.15 -18.82
N GLU A 15 3.09 -13.07 -19.75
CA GLU A 15 4.19 -13.61 -20.56
C GLU A 15 4.88 -12.52 -21.38
N LYS A 16 4.12 -11.66 -22.06
CA LYS A 16 4.66 -10.53 -22.84
C LYS A 16 5.43 -9.54 -21.96
N LYS A 17 5.00 -9.37 -20.72
CA LYS A 17 5.60 -8.43 -19.75
C LYS A 17 6.78 -8.99 -18.95
N ARG A 18 7.11 -10.27 -19.09
CA ARG A 18 8.18 -10.90 -18.28
C ARG A 18 9.58 -10.30 -18.47
N HIS A 19 9.82 -9.59 -19.56
CA HIS A 19 11.09 -8.92 -19.87
C HIS A 19 11.03 -7.39 -19.73
N ASP A 20 9.90 -6.85 -19.29
CA ASP A 20 9.72 -5.43 -19.04
C ASP A 20 10.66 -4.97 -17.89
N PRO A 21 11.41 -3.86 -18.05
CA PRO A 21 12.37 -3.40 -17.06
C PRO A 21 11.76 -3.08 -15.68
N GLU A 22 10.53 -2.56 -15.65
CA GLU A 22 9.87 -2.10 -14.42
C GLU A 22 9.04 -3.20 -13.77
N ILE A 23 8.21 -3.90 -14.56
CA ILE A 23 7.22 -4.85 -14.02
C ILE A 23 7.56 -6.31 -14.30
N GLY A 24 8.62 -6.59 -15.07
CA GLY A 24 8.99 -7.95 -15.47
C GLY A 24 9.29 -8.88 -14.29
N TYR A 25 9.80 -8.36 -13.18
CA TYR A 25 9.97 -9.14 -11.96
C TYR A 25 8.64 -9.69 -11.45
N PHE A 26 7.63 -8.83 -11.33
CA PHE A 26 6.31 -9.21 -10.84
C PHE A 26 5.57 -10.14 -11.81
N ALA A 27 5.69 -9.91 -13.11
CA ALA A 27 5.13 -10.80 -14.13
C ALA A 27 5.72 -12.22 -14.04
N ARG A 28 7.05 -12.35 -13.89
CA ARG A 28 7.70 -13.66 -13.67
C ARG A 28 7.27 -14.30 -12.37
N GLN A 29 7.11 -13.53 -11.29
CA GLN A 29 6.67 -14.06 -10.00
C GLN A 29 5.24 -14.58 -10.08
N ALA A 30 4.33 -13.85 -10.72
CA ALA A 30 2.95 -14.30 -10.94
C ALA A 30 2.89 -15.60 -11.75
N LEU A 31 3.67 -15.70 -12.82
CA LEU A 31 3.75 -16.93 -13.63
C LEU A 31 4.33 -18.12 -12.83
N ARG A 32 5.33 -17.89 -11.97
CA ARG A 32 5.86 -18.95 -11.08
C ARG A 32 4.81 -19.42 -10.09
N ASN A 33 4.09 -18.50 -9.45
CA ASN A 33 3.02 -18.86 -8.51
C ASN A 33 1.93 -19.71 -9.20
N LEU A 34 1.58 -19.41 -10.44
CA LEU A 34 0.65 -20.24 -11.22
C LEU A 34 1.24 -21.60 -11.57
N ASP A 35 2.52 -21.69 -11.88
CA ASP A 35 3.20 -22.97 -12.15
C ASP A 35 3.31 -23.84 -10.88
N ASP A 36 3.59 -23.23 -9.73
CA ASP A 36 3.59 -23.92 -8.45
C ASP A 36 2.20 -24.50 -8.12
N LEU A 37 1.13 -23.71 -8.34
CA LEU A 37 -0.25 -24.21 -8.20
C LEU A 37 -0.52 -25.39 -9.15
N ARG A 38 -0.07 -25.31 -10.40
CA ARG A 38 -0.20 -26.40 -11.38
C ARG A 38 0.51 -27.67 -10.91
N HIS A 39 1.68 -27.56 -10.29
CA HIS A 39 2.40 -28.72 -9.77
C HIS A 39 1.65 -29.45 -8.64
N HIS A 40 0.86 -28.72 -7.87
CA HIS A 40 0.10 -29.30 -6.76
C HIS A 40 -1.29 -29.80 -7.16
N HIS A 41 -1.88 -29.28 -8.24
CA HIS A 41 -3.30 -29.49 -8.59
C HIS A 41 -3.54 -30.04 -10.00
N GLU A 42 -2.51 -30.45 -10.74
CA GLU A 42 -2.55 -31.00 -12.12
C GLU A 42 -3.27 -30.11 -13.15
N ARG A 43 -4.43 -29.51 -12.79
CA ARG A 43 -5.27 -28.68 -13.65
C ARG A 43 -5.66 -27.39 -12.92
N LEU A 44 -5.66 -26.27 -13.67
CA LEU A 44 -6.03 -24.94 -13.15
C LEU A 44 -7.39 -24.44 -13.68
N ASP A 45 -8.03 -25.17 -14.56
CA ASP A 45 -9.36 -24.82 -15.12
C ASP A 45 -10.54 -25.21 -14.18
N PHE A 46 -10.26 -25.89 -13.08
CA PHE A 46 -11.18 -26.10 -11.97
C PHE A 46 -10.83 -25.22 -10.77
N PRO A 47 -11.81 -24.87 -9.92
CA PRO A 47 -11.55 -24.11 -8.71
C PRO A 47 -10.59 -24.85 -7.77
N ILE A 48 -9.46 -24.24 -7.46
CA ILE A 48 -8.47 -24.72 -6.48
C ILE A 48 -8.48 -23.82 -5.26
N ALA A 49 -8.42 -24.38 -4.07
CA ALA A 49 -8.40 -23.61 -2.82
C ALA A 49 -7.12 -22.77 -2.73
N VAL A 50 -7.25 -21.48 -2.39
CA VAL A 50 -6.15 -20.56 -2.17
C VAL A 50 -6.40 -19.72 -0.91
N GLY A 51 -5.41 -19.65 -0.04
CA GLY A 51 -5.53 -18.89 1.21
C GLY A 51 -6.67 -19.41 2.12
N GLU A 52 -7.16 -18.52 2.97
CA GLU A 52 -8.23 -18.81 3.94
C GLU A 52 -9.62 -18.61 3.30
N GLY A 53 -10.17 -19.69 2.69
CA GLY A 53 -11.56 -19.71 2.20
C GLY A 53 -11.79 -19.13 0.81
N GLY A 54 -10.73 -18.85 0.03
CA GLY A 54 -10.83 -18.44 -1.37
C GLY A 54 -10.58 -19.60 -2.34
N SER A 55 -10.92 -19.39 -3.62
CA SER A 55 -10.52 -20.31 -4.70
C SER A 55 -10.04 -19.54 -5.92
N LEU A 56 -9.20 -20.17 -6.74
CA LEU A 56 -8.73 -19.64 -8.01
C LEU A 56 -8.96 -20.65 -9.11
N ARG A 57 -9.35 -20.19 -10.30
CA ARG A 57 -9.32 -21.00 -11.53
C ARG A 57 -8.89 -20.17 -12.72
N VAL A 58 -8.30 -20.83 -13.71
CA VAL A 58 -8.02 -20.25 -15.03
C VAL A 58 -9.22 -20.51 -15.94
N GLU A 59 -9.75 -19.46 -16.55
CA GLU A 59 -10.89 -19.57 -17.45
C GLU A 59 -10.43 -19.59 -18.93
N LEU A 60 -10.79 -20.65 -19.62
CA LEU A 60 -10.35 -20.91 -20.99
C LEU A 60 -11.46 -20.64 -22.04
N ASN A 61 -12.73 -20.85 -21.70
CA ASN A 61 -13.78 -21.12 -22.68
C ASN A 61 -14.90 -20.08 -22.73
N HIS A 62 -15.07 -19.24 -21.72
CA HIS A 62 -16.15 -18.25 -21.68
C HIS A 62 -15.83 -17.03 -22.55
N SER A 63 -15.91 -17.21 -23.86
CA SER A 63 -15.62 -16.17 -24.86
C SER A 63 -16.75 -16.00 -25.88
N ASN A 64 -18.00 -16.37 -25.54
CA ASN A 64 -19.14 -16.23 -26.44
C ASN A 64 -19.40 -14.74 -26.71
N GLN A 65 -19.18 -14.33 -27.95
CA GLN A 65 -19.31 -12.95 -28.41
C GLN A 65 -20.75 -12.45 -28.41
N SER A 66 -21.73 -13.35 -28.50
CA SER A 66 -23.14 -12.95 -28.55
C SER A 66 -23.65 -12.30 -27.26
N VAL A 67 -22.93 -12.45 -26.17
CA VAL A 67 -23.24 -11.85 -24.86
C VAL A 67 -22.68 -10.43 -24.75
N LEU A 68 -21.77 -10.05 -25.64
CA LEU A 68 -21.18 -8.70 -25.66
C LEU A 68 -22.02 -7.74 -26.53
N PRO A 69 -22.13 -6.47 -26.12
CA PRO A 69 -22.66 -5.43 -26.98
C PRO A 69 -21.88 -5.33 -28.31
N SER A 70 -22.56 -5.02 -29.40
CA SER A 70 -21.97 -4.96 -30.74
C SER A 70 -20.80 -3.96 -30.91
N GLY A 71 -20.64 -3.04 -29.97
CA GLY A 71 -19.50 -2.09 -29.91
C GLY A 71 -18.23 -2.66 -29.32
N LEU A 72 -18.28 -3.85 -28.69
CA LEU A 72 -17.13 -4.53 -28.13
C LEU A 72 -16.78 -5.75 -28.99
N GLN A 73 -15.73 -5.63 -29.78
CA GLN A 73 -15.22 -6.74 -30.59
C GLN A 73 -14.11 -7.48 -29.85
N LEU A 74 -14.02 -8.81 -29.99
CA LEU A 74 -12.98 -9.65 -29.37
C LEU A 74 -11.56 -9.42 -29.94
N GLY A 75 -11.31 -8.27 -30.57
CA GLY A 75 -10.03 -7.95 -31.21
C GLY A 75 -8.90 -7.63 -30.24
N ASP A 76 -9.20 -7.15 -29.04
CA ASP A 76 -8.24 -6.78 -28.01
C ASP A 76 -8.40 -7.65 -26.74
N ASN A 77 -7.38 -7.61 -25.89
CA ASN A 77 -7.33 -8.40 -24.67
C ASN A 77 -8.35 -7.94 -23.63
N ASP A 78 -8.63 -6.63 -23.57
CA ASP A 78 -9.64 -6.05 -22.67
C ASP A 78 -11.02 -6.61 -22.98
N SER A 79 -11.40 -6.62 -24.27
CA SER A 79 -12.67 -7.16 -24.71
C SER A 79 -12.80 -8.65 -24.42
N ARG A 80 -11.70 -9.41 -24.48
CA ARG A 80 -11.69 -10.83 -24.11
C ARG A 80 -11.91 -11.04 -22.61
N ILE A 81 -11.30 -10.21 -21.76
CA ILE A 81 -11.52 -10.25 -20.30
C ILE A 81 -12.98 -9.91 -19.99
N LEU A 82 -13.53 -8.87 -20.63
CA LEU A 82 -14.92 -8.48 -20.47
C LEU A 82 -15.89 -9.53 -20.99
N ALA A 83 -15.52 -10.27 -22.06
CA ALA A 83 -16.31 -11.39 -22.54
C ALA A 83 -16.42 -12.51 -21.51
N VAL A 84 -15.32 -12.89 -20.89
CA VAL A 84 -15.31 -13.87 -19.80
C VAL A 84 -16.25 -13.41 -18.68
N ALA A 85 -16.09 -12.18 -18.21
CA ALA A 85 -16.91 -11.63 -17.13
C ALA A 85 -18.40 -11.59 -17.48
N SER A 86 -18.73 -11.15 -18.69
CA SER A 86 -20.14 -11.08 -19.19
C SER A 86 -20.76 -12.48 -19.33
N ASN A 87 -20.02 -13.46 -19.83
CA ASN A 87 -20.51 -14.83 -19.94
C ASN A 87 -20.79 -15.45 -18.56
N LEU A 88 -19.89 -15.27 -17.62
CA LEU A 88 -20.09 -15.75 -16.25
C LEU A 88 -21.30 -15.07 -15.57
N ALA A 89 -21.50 -13.78 -15.81
CA ALA A 89 -22.69 -13.07 -15.33
C ALA A 89 -23.97 -13.57 -16.01
N HIS A 90 -23.92 -13.88 -17.31
CA HIS A 90 -25.04 -14.47 -18.06
C HIS A 90 -25.40 -15.87 -17.52
N ASP A 91 -24.42 -16.63 -17.07
CA ASP A 91 -24.61 -17.94 -16.40
C ASP A 91 -25.17 -17.81 -14.97
N GLY A 92 -25.49 -16.59 -14.52
CA GLY A 92 -26.13 -16.31 -13.22
C GLY A 92 -25.18 -16.12 -12.06
N LEU A 93 -23.88 -15.97 -12.30
CA LEU A 93 -22.90 -15.71 -11.25
C LEU A 93 -22.84 -14.21 -10.92
N ALA A 94 -22.63 -13.87 -9.64
CA ALA A 94 -22.31 -12.51 -9.22
C ALA A 94 -20.84 -12.22 -9.58
N VAL A 95 -20.61 -11.37 -10.59
CA VAL A 95 -19.28 -11.11 -11.14
C VAL A 95 -18.86 -9.68 -10.84
N THR A 96 -17.63 -9.51 -10.35
CA THR A 96 -16.96 -8.22 -10.20
C THR A 96 -15.65 -8.23 -10.98
N VAL A 97 -15.47 -7.28 -11.88
CA VAL A 97 -14.20 -7.05 -12.58
C VAL A 97 -13.28 -6.23 -11.67
N VAL A 98 -12.16 -6.81 -11.25
CA VAL A 98 -11.16 -6.13 -10.41
C VAL A 98 -9.98 -5.74 -11.28
N SER A 99 -9.71 -4.44 -11.42
CA SER A 99 -8.60 -3.93 -12.23
C SER A 99 -8.14 -2.56 -11.74
N LYS A 100 -6.83 -2.28 -11.86
CA LYS A 100 -6.27 -0.93 -11.71
C LYS A 100 -6.48 -0.06 -12.94
N ASP A 101 -6.69 -0.67 -14.11
CA ASP A 101 -6.92 0.06 -15.34
C ASP A 101 -8.29 0.74 -15.31
N LEU A 102 -8.30 2.08 -15.30
CA LEU A 102 -9.51 2.88 -15.30
C LEU A 102 -10.37 2.66 -16.57
N PRO A 103 -9.81 2.68 -17.80
CA PRO A 103 -10.54 2.32 -19.00
C PRO A 103 -11.25 0.97 -18.92
N MET A 104 -10.60 -0.06 -18.40
CA MET A 104 -11.20 -1.39 -18.20
C MET A 104 -12.42 -1.32 -17.28
N ARG A 105 -12.32 -0.62 -16.14
CA ARG A 105 -13.44 -0.47 -15.20
C ARG A 105 -14.62 0.30 -15.82
N VAL A 106 -14.32 1.36 -16.58
CA VAL A 106 -15.35 2.14 -17.29
C VAL A 106 -16.06 1.28 -18.33
N LYS A 107 -15.32 0.51 -19.15
CA LYS A 107 -15.90 -0.42 -20.13
C LYS A 107 -16.77 -1.48 -19.44
N ALA A 108 -16.30 -2.09 -18.35
CA ALA A 108 -17.05 -3.07 -17.56
C ALA A 108 -18.38 -2.49 -17.06
N ALA A 109 -18.33 -1.33 -16.42
CA ALA A 109 -19.54 -0.64 -15.93
C ALA A 109 -20.52 -0.28 -17.07
N SER A 110 -20.00 0.10 -18.24
CA SER A 110 -20.83 0.46 -19.40
C SER A 110 -21.62 -0.73 -19.99
N ILE A 111 -21.20 -1.96 -19.72
CA ILE A 111 -21.91 -3.18 -20.13
C ILE A 111 -22.67 -3.84 -18.97
N GLY A 112 -22.85 -3.12 -17.85
CA GLY A 112 -23.65 -3.57 -16.70
C GLY A 112 -22.94 -4.49 -15.73
N LEU A 113 -21.61 -4.63 -15.82
CA LEU A 113 -20.81 -5.40 -14.86
C LEU A 113 -20.39 -4.52 -13.68
N THR A 114 -20.35 -5.10 -12.48
CA THR A 114 -19.69 -4.46 -11.33
C THR A 114 -18.18 -4.40 -11.58
N ALA A 115 -17.57 -3.26 -11.29
CA ALA A 115 -16.14 -3.07 -11.48
C ALA A 115 -15.53 -2.33 -10.27
N GLU A 116 -14.41 -2.84 -9.76
CA GLU A 116 -13.72 -2.31 -8.59
C GLU A 116 -12.22 -2.14 -8.84
N GLU A 117 -11.63 -1.22 -8.10
CA GLU A 117 -10.18 -1.05 -8.08
C GLU A 117 -9.53 -2.01 -7.08
N TYR A 118 -8.42 -2.65 -7.47
CA TYR A 118 -7.60 -3.41 -6.53
C TYR A 118 -6.88 -2.47 -5.56
N ARG A 119 -7.21 -2.55 -4.28
CA ARG A 119 -6.69 -1.67 -3.22
C ARG A 119 -5.86 -2.38 -2.16
N ALA A 120 -5.76 -3.71 -2.19
CA ALA A 120 -5.07 -4.47 -1.14
C ALA A 120 -3.56 -4.22 -1.04
N GLU A 121 -2.95 -3.56 -2.03
CA GLU A 121 -1.55 -3.13 -1.99
C GLU A 121 -1.34 -1.77 -1.31
N LEU A 122 -2.41 -1.01 -1.13
CA LEU A 122 -2.33 0.24 -0.38
C LEU A 122 -2.11 -0.15 1.08
N ALA A 123 -0.96 0.23 1.63
CA ALA A 123 -0.78 0.15 3.08
C ALA A 123 -1.98 0.82 3.74
N PRO A 124 -2.60 0.20 4.75
CA PRO A 124 -3.68 0.85 5.46
C PRO A 124 -3.15 2.19 5.98
N ASP A 125 -3.75 3.28 5.53
CA ASP A 125 -3.44 4.61 6.05
C ASP A 125 -3.96 4.64 7.49
N SER A 126 -3.04 4.46 8.43
CA SER A 126 -3.35 4.55 9.85
C SER A 126 -3.61 5.99 10.29
N GLY A 127 -3.42 6.96 9.40
CA GLY A 127 -3.39 8.39 9.75
C GLY A 127 -2.17 8.78 10.61
N TRP A 128 -1.26 7.84 10.88
CA TRP A 128 -0.08 8.08 11.69
C TRP A 128 0.98 8.86 10.90
N MET A 129 1.24 10.09 11.35
CA MET A 129 2.17 11.03 10.68
C MET A 129 3.60 10.92 11.20
N GLY A 130 3.89 10.06 12.18
CA GLY A 130 5.21 9.99 12.83
C GLY A 130 5.51 11.17 13.76
N ILE A 131 4.57 12.12 13.92
CA ILE A 131 4.68 13.31 14.75
C ILE A 131 3.46 13.35 15.69
N SER A 132 3.68 13.66 16.96
CA SER A 132 2.64 13.86 17.96
C SER A 132 2.82 15.20 18.68
N GLU A 133 1.72 15.88 18.95
CA GLU A 133 1.69 17.04 19.82
C GLU A 133 1.40 16.58 21.25
N VAL A 134 2.25 16.97 22.19
CA VAL A 134 2.12 16.59 23.60
C VAL A 134 2.28 17.79 24.50
N ARG A 135 1.68 17.75 25.67
CA ARG A 135 1.82 18.80 26.69
C ARG A 135 2.61 18.26 27.88
N MET A 136 3.63 18.97 28.29
CA MET A 136 4.43 18.72 29.48
C MET A 136 4.26 19.84 30.51
N SER A 137 4.53 19.55 31.78
CA SER A 137 4.68 20.60 32.78
C SER A 137 5.92 21.45 32.51
N ALA A 138 5.94 22.66 33.03
CA ALA A 138 7.14 23.53 32.91
C ALA A 138 8.37 22.92 33.59
N GLU A 139 8.16 22.13 34.62
CA GLU A 139 9.24 21.43 35.34
C GLU A 139 9.84 20.29 34.52
N GLU A 140 8.98 19.45 33.90
CA GLU A 140 9.43 18.37 32.99
C GLU A 140 10.16 18.94 31.76
N MET A 141 9.64 20.03 31.20
CA MET A 141 10.31 20.71 30.07
C MET A 141 11.68 21.26 30.46
N GLN A 142 11.80 21.89 31.64
CA GLN A 142 13.09 22.36 32.13
C GLN A 142 14.07 21.18 32.31
N LYS A 143 13.59 20.09 32.92
CA LYS A 143 14.37 18.89 33.10
C LYS A 143 14.83 18.28 31.78
N LEU A 144 13.96 18.28 30.72
CA LEU A 144 14.31 17.82 29.41
C LEU A 144 15.46 18.63 28.77
N TYR A 145 15.47 19.94 28.98
CA TYR A 145 16.57 20.79 28.50
C TYR A 145 17.87 20.58 29.28
N ASP A 146 17.77 20.33 30.59
CA ASP A 146 18.93 20.19 31.47
C ASP A 146 19.59 18.79 31.35
N GLU A 147 18.78 17.74 31.24
CA GLU A 147 19.26 16.35 31.20
C GLU A 147 19.33 15.78 29.77
N GLU A 148 18.79 16.47 28.78
CA GLU A 148 18.68 16.08 27.35
C GLU A 148 17.80 14.82 27.10
N ILE A 149 17.70 13.90 28.06
CA ILE A 149 16.89 12.68 27.98
C ILE A 149 16.18 12.49 29.31
N ILE A 150 14.86 12.37 29.29
CA ILE A 150 14.05 12.14 30.48
C ILE A 150 13.07 10.98 30.31
N LYS A 151 12.69 10.40 31.45
CA LYS A 151 11.53 9.51 31.51
C LYS A 151 10.28 10.32 31.82
N THR A 152 9.21 10.12 31.05
CA THR A 152 7.96 10.84 31.19
C THR A 152 6.77 10.04 30.66
N ALA A 153 5.65 10.11 31.38
CA ALA A 153 4.43 9.38 31.04
C ALA A 153 3.81 9.81 29.70
N VAL A 154 4.14 11.02 29.18
CA VAL A 154 3.62 11.47 27.88
C VAL A 154 4.09 10.63 26.70
N ALA A 155 5.11 9.80 26.90
CA ALA A 155 5.69 8.94 25.88
C ALA A 155 5.42 7.43 26.10
N ASP A 156 4.64 7.05 27.11
CA ASP A 156 4.42 5.63 27.45
C ASP A 156 3.75 4.84 26.32
N ASP A 157 2.73 5.44 25.69
CA ASP A 157 1.94 4.81 24.64
C ASP A 157 2.41 5.19 23.21
N LEU A 158 3.51 5.93 23.08
CA LEU A 158 4.00 6.38 21.79
C LEU A 158 5.10 5.45 21.25
N PRO A 159 5.04 5.07 19.96
CA PRO A 159 6.09 4.26 19.33
C PRO A 159 7.47 4.91 19.42
N THR A 160 8.51 4.10 19.52
CA THR A 160 9.91 4.56 19.39
C THR A 160 10.10 5.30 18.06
N ASN A 161 10.91 6.36 18.08
CA ASN A 161 11.15 7.29 16.99
C ASN A 161 9.96 8.22 16.64
N THR A 162 8.90 8.24 17.45
CA THR A 162 7.89 9.29 17.34
C THR A 162 8.53 10.65 17.61
N SER A 163 8.38 11.56 16.65
CA SER A 163 8.75 12.97 16.80
C SER A 163 7.72 13.73 17.63
N LEU A 164 8.15 14.58 18.53
CA LEU A 164 7.27 15.31 19.44
C LEU A 164 7.38 16.82 19.26
N VAL A 165 6.23 17.47 19.13
CA VAL A 165 6.06 18.90 19.35
C VAL A 165 5.53 19.08 20.76
N ILE A 166 6.37 19.54 21.65
CA ILE A 166 6.08 19.63 23.07
C ILE A 166 5.69 21.06 23.42
N SER A 167 4.55 21.22 24.09
CA SER A 167 4.07 22.51 24.60
C SER A 167 4.01 22.54 26.12
N SER A 168 4.28 23.70 26.71
CA SER A 168 4.07 23.99 28.14
C SER A 168 3.61 25.40 28.35
N ASP A 169 3.28 25.77 29.57
CA ASP A 169 2.90 27.14 29.93
C ASP A 169 4.03 28.17 29.77
N ARG A 170 5.28 27.73 29.64
CA ARG A 170 6.48 28.59 29.51
C ARG A 170 7.14 28.55 28.13
N GLY A 171 6.62 27.77 27.19
CA GLY A 171 7.19 27.68 25.86
C GLY A 171 6.95 26.37 25.16
N SER A 172 7.75 26.10 24.13
CA SER A 172 7.69 24.88 23.34
C SER A 172 9.07 24.27 23.15
N ALA A 173 9.12 22.95 22.97
CA ALA A 173 10.33 22.19 22.66
C ALA A 173 10.04 21.18 21.56
N LEU A 174 11.09 20.68 20.92
CA LEU A 174 11.03 19.50 20.07
C LEU A 174 11.69 18.33 20.77
N GLY A 175 11.12 17.14 20.62
CA GLY A 175 11.64 15.93 21.21
C GLY A 175 11.42 14.72 20.33
N ARG A 176 12.00 13.60 20.71
CA ARG A 176 11.81 12.31 20.08
C ARG A 176 11.71 11.20 21.15
N VAL A 177 10.80 10.29 20.95
CA VAL A 177 10.70 9.08 21.78
C VAL A 177 11.85 8.14 21.39
N THR A 178 12.77 7.87 22.32
CA THR A 178 13.92 6.99 22.09
C THR A 178 13.67 5.55 22.55
N SER A 179 12.80 5.38 23.54
CA SER A 179 12.27 4.10 24.01
C SER A 179 10.94 4.36 24.73
N PRO A 180 10.13 3.33 25.04
CA PRO A 180 8.88 3.52 25.77
C PRO A 180 9.10 4.36 27.05
N GLY A 181 8.30 5.41 27.19
CA GLY A 181 8.38 6.34 28.32
C GLY A 181 9.63 7.23 28.36
N THR A 182 10.46 7.26 27.30
CA THR A 182 11.71 8.04 27.29
C THR A 182 11.75 9.02 26.13
N VAL A 183 11.98 10.28 26.42
CA VAL A 183 12.05 11.37 25.44
C VAL A 183 13.43 12.01 25.45
N SER A 184 14.04 12.20 24.28
CA SER A 184 15.23 13.03 24.09
C SER A 184 14.83 14.39 23.48
N VAL A 185 15.54 15.46 23.88
CA VAL A 185 15.36 16.78 23.26
C VAL A 185 15.94 16.81 21.85
N VAL A 186 15.21 17.41 20.90
CA VAL A 186 15.73 17.69 19.55
C VAL A 186 16.12 19.15 19.46
N ARG A 187 17.42 19.41 19.33
CA ARG A 187 17.98 20.75 19.21
C ARG A 187 17.83 21.28 17.78
N GLY A 188 17.41 22.53 17.65
CA GLY A 188 17.09 23.13 16.35
C GLY A 188 18.30 23.63 15.54
N ASP A 189 19.51 23.53 16.09
CA ASP A 189 20.77 24.01 15.49
C ASP A 189 21.54 22.94 14.72
N ARG A 190 20.96 21.76 14.54
CA ARG A 190 21.58 20.69 13.74
C ARG A 190 21.63 21.03 12.27
N ASP A 191 22.79 20.83 11.68
CA ASP A 191 23.05 20.99 10.25
C ASP A 191 23.30 19.64 9.59
N LEU A 192 22.69 19.43 8.44
CA LEU A 192 22.87 18.25 7.59
C LEU A 192 23.44 18.71 6.24
N PHE A 193 24.76 18.65 6.06
CA PHE A 193 25.44 19.04 4.83
C PHE A 193 25.07 20.47 4.34
N GLY A 194 24.95 21.41 5.25
CA GLY A 194 24.55 22.80 4.95
C GLY A 194 23.03 23.03 4.90
N LEU A 195 22.23 22.01 5.21
CA LEU A 195 20.77 22.12 5.33
C LEU A 195 20.39 22.27 6.81
N SER A 196 19.71 23.36 7.14
CA SER A 196 19.13 23.58 8.48
C SER A 196 17.60 23.58 8.41
N GLY A 197 16.96 23.00 9.44
CA GLY A 197 15.50 22.98 9.54
C GLY A 197 14.92 24.35 9.90
N ARG A 198 14.01 24.85 9.07
CA ARG A 198 13.29 26.11 9.32
C ARG A 198 11.97 25.88 10.05
N SER A 199 11.29 24.76 9.82
CA SER A 199 10.08 24.35 10.54
C SER A 199 10.37 23.28 11.58
N ALA A 200 9.41 22.99 12.47
CA ALA A 200 9.50 21.91 13.44
C ALA A 200 9.69 20.56 12.76
N GLU A 201 8.89 20.28 11.73
CA GLU A 201 8.93 19.03 10.96
C GLU A 201 10.29 18.82 10.29
N GLN A 202 10.87 19.87 9.71
CA GLN A 202 12.20 19.79 9.09
C GLN A 202 13.30 19.50 10.12
N ARG A 203 13.24 20.11 11.32
CA ARG A 203 14.20 19.86 12.40
C ARG A 203 14.08 18.45 12.94
N LEU A 204 12.86 17.94 13.11
CA LEU A 204 12.57 16.57 13.51
C LEU A 204 13.04 15.55 12.45
N ALA A 205 12.82 15.84 11.17
CA ALA A 205 13.31 15.00 10.08
C ALA A 205 14.85 14.96 10.04
N ILE A 206 15.53 16.09 10.22
CA ILE A 206 17.00 16.14 10.30
C ILE A 206 17.52 15.34 11.49
N ASP A 207 16.86 15.39 12.65
CA ASP A 207 17.25 14.58 13.82
C ASP A 207 17.20 13.08 13.52
N LEU A 208 16.11 12.61 12.88
CA LEU A 208 15.97 11.21 12.46
C LEU A 208 17.03 10.78 11.43
N LEU A 209 17.33 11.66 10.44
CA LEU A 209 18.29 11.38 9.37
C LEU A 209 19.75 11.34 9.88
N LEU A 210 20.06 12.08 10.94
CA LEU A 210 21.39 12.10 11.55
C LEU A 210 21.65 10.95 12.55
N ASP A 211 20.61 10.24 12.96
CA ASP A 211 20.74 9.13 13.89
C ASP A 211 21.10 7.83 13.13
N GLN A 212 22.35 7.41 13.22
CA GLN A 212 22.87 6.22 12.54
C GLN A 212 22.22 4.90 13.01
N SER A 213 21.53 4.90 14.13
CA SER A 213 20.81 3.72 14.63
C SER A 213 19.49 3.49 13.89
N ILE A 214 18.98 4.51 13.16
CA ILE A 214 17.74 4.45 12.40
C ILE A 214 18.05 4.04 10.96
N GLY A 215 17.67 2.82 10.59
CA GLY A 215 18.00 2.27 9.26
C GLY A 215 17.14 2.82 8.11
N ILE A 216 15.92 3.29 8.38
CA ILE A 216 14.98 3.78 7.38
C ILE A 216 14.21 4.98 7.90
N VAL A 217 14.24 6.09 7.17
CA VAL A 217 13.41 7.27 7.42
C VAL A 217 12.56 7.55 6.18
N SER A 218 11.25 7.63 6.34
CA SER A 218 10.32 7.98 5.28
C SER A 218 9.82 9.41 5.45
N LEU A 219 9.97 10.23 4.40
CA LEU A 219 9.48 11.61 4.37
C LEU A 219 8.37 11.70 3.34
N GLY A 220 7.14 11.95 3.80
CA GLY A 220 5.97 12.17 2.95
C GLY A 220 5.63 13.65 2.87
N GLY A 221 5.20 14.11 1.68
CA GLY A 221 4.74 15.50 1.51
C GLY A 221 4.09 15.69 0.14
N ARG A 222 3.28 16.74 0.02
CA ARG A 222 2.78 17.16 -1.29
C ARG A 222 3.84 18.05 -1.95
N ALA A 223 4.08 17.81 -3.24
CA ALA A 223 4.87 18.77 -4.03
C ALA A 223 4.11 20.10 -4.04
N GLY A 224 4.82 21.16 -3.69
CA GLY A 224 4.29 22.53 -3.59
C GLY A 224 3.87 23.12 -4.92
#